data_ca9e9db4cdbc8aae8ee1ded7ccd60ce3
#
_entry.id   ca9e9db4cdbc8aae8ee1ded7ccd60ce3
#
_cell.length_a   1.000
_cell.length_b   1.000
_cell.length_c   1.000
_cell.angle_alpha   90.00
_cell.angle_beta   90.00
_cell.angle_gamma   90.00
#
_symmetry.space_group_name_H-M   'P 1'
#
loop_
_entity.id
_entity.type
_entity.pdbx_description
1 polymer ?
#
loop_
_entity_poly.entity_id
_entity_poly.type
_entity_poly.pdbx_seq_one_letter_code
_entity_poly.pdbx_strand_id
1 'polypeptide(L)'
;MTPAGRWDSISVMTDHPLDTKGLQCPLPVLRARKAIRAIAVGDTLTVEATDPGARKDFPAFCEATGNRLLSVGEEDGILRFVIERTA
;
A
#
# COMPACT_ATOMS: atom_id res chain seq x y z
N MET A 1 30.24 -12.91 3.01
CA MET A 1 29.64 -12.69 2.92
C MET A 1 29.07 -12.25 3.01
N THR A 2 28.97 -12.33 3.24
CA THR A 2 28.28 -12.02 3.21
C THR A 2 27.88 -11.46 3.28
N PRO A 3 27.63 -11.81 3.27
CA PRO A 3 27.09 -11.36 3.37
C PRO A 3 26.34 -10.48 3.35
N ALA A 4 26.54 -10.54 3.15
CA ALA A 4 25.98 -9.27 3.13
C ALA A 4 24.55 -9.28 2.72
N GLY A 5 24.27 -9.99 1.74
CA GLY A 5 22.91 -10.08 1.27
C GLY A 5 21.97 -10.60 2.31
N ARG A 6 22.49 -11.29 3.25
CA ARG A 6 21.69 -11.90 4.21
C ARG A 6 21.00 -10.98 5.14
N TRP A 7 21.67 -9.99 5.63
CA TRP A 7 20.99 -9.12 6.47
C TRP A 7 20.17 -8.16 5.78
N ASP A 8 20.36 -8.01 4.53
CA ASP A 8 19.44 -7.29 3.74
C ASP A 8 18.11 -7.95 3.77
N SER A 9 18.06 -9.26 3.67
CA SER A 9 16.78 -9.92 3.63
C SER A 9 16.09 -9.87 4.97
N ILE A 10 16.82 -9.67 6.03
CA ILE A 10 16.21 -9.58 7.32
C ILE A 10 15.53 -8.26 7.52
N SER A 11 16.14 -7.19 7.06
CA SER A 11 15.63 -5.89 7.37
C SER A 11 14.82 -5.28 6.26
N VAL A 12 14.86 -5.86 5.07
CA VAL A 12 14.20 -5.26 3.93
C VAL A 12 12.72 -5.54 3.95
N MET A 13 11.93 -4.48 3.79
CA MET A 13 10.53 -4.61 3.52
C MET A 13 10.34 -4.74 2.03
N THR A 14 9.52 -5.67 1.60
CA THR A 14 9.22 -5.84 0.19
C THR A 14 8.06 -4.93 -0.18
N ASP A 15 8.24 -4.14 -1.21
CA ASP A 15 7.18 -3.28 -1.69
C ASP A 15 6.44 -3.95 -2.83
N HIS A 16 5.12 -3.89 -2.76
CA HIS A 16 4.26 -4.49 -3.77
C HIS A 16 3.42 -3.39 -4.42
N PRO A 17 3.55 -3.18 -5.72
CA PRO A 17 2.76 -2.16 -6.39
C PRO A 17 1.34 -2.66 -6.67
N LEU A 18 0.38 -1.75 -6.60
CA LEU A 18 -1.00 -2.04 -6.97
C LEU A 18 -1.54 -0.88 -7.78
N ASP A 19 -1.87 -1.14 -9.01
CA ASP A 19 -2.39 -0.11 -9.90
C ASP A 19 -3.90 -0.14 -9.89
N THR A 20 -4.51 0.91 -9.36
CA THR A 20 -5.95 1.07 -9.39
C THR A 20 -6.35 2.33 -10.15
N LYS A 21 -5.46 2.82 -11.01
CA LYS A 21 -5.79 4.00 -11.81
C LYS A 21 -6.96 3.69 -12.72
N GLY A 22 -7.86 4.67 -12.84
CA GLY A 22 -9.06 4.50 -13.64
C GLY A 22 -10.22 3.85 -12.93
N LEU A 23 -10.00 3.28 -11.75
CA LEU A 23 -11.09 2.69 -10.98
C LEU A 23 -11.73 3.74 -10.08
N GLN A 24 -13.05 3.63 -9.92
CA GLN A 24 -13.80 4.55 -9.08
C GLN A 24 -14.04 3.94 -7.71
N CYS A 25 -14.14 4.81 -6.71
CA CYS A 25 -14.48 4.41 -5.36
C CYS A 25 -15.76 3.57 -5.37
N PRO A 26 -15.82 2.44 -4.65
CA PRO A 26 -14.83 1.96 -3.66
C PRO A 26 -13.85 0.92 -4.21
N LEU A 27 -13.74 0.77 -5.54
CA LEU A 27 -12.92 -0.29 -6.12
C LEU A 27 -11.45 -0.24 -5.72
N PRO A 28 -10.79 0.94 -5.65
CA PRO A 28 -9.39 0.96 -5.24
C PRO A 28 -9.18 0.33 -3.86
N VAL A 29 -10.04 0.65 -2.90
CA VAL A 29 -9.93 0.09 -1.56
C VAL A 29 -10.22 -1.40 -1.55
N LEU A 30 -11.19 -1.86 -2.33
CA LEU A 30 -11.49 -3.28 -2.39
C LEU A 30 -10.32 -4.08 -2.98
N ARG A 31 -9.66 -3.52 -4.01
CA ARG A 31 -8.47 -4.15 -4.57
C ARG A 31 -7.34 -4.17 -3.56
N ALA A 32 -7.15 -3.07 -2.83
CA ALA A 32 -6.10 -2.99 -1.81
C ALA A 32 -6.36 -3.97 -0.68
N ARG A 33 -7.61 -4.14 -0.28
CA ARG A 33 -7.96 -5.08 0.77
C ARG A 33 -7.54 -6.50 0.40
N LYS A 34 -7.78 -6.88 -0.84
CA LYS A 34 -7.40 -8.19 -1.32
C LYS A 34 -5.87 -8.31 -1.42
N ALA A 35 -5.23 -7.29 -1.96
CA ALA A 35 -3.79 -7.32 -2.17
C ALA A 35 -3.01 -7.37 -0.87
N ILE A 36 -3.46 -6.63 0.15
CA ILE A 36 -2.71 -6.57 1.39
C ILE A 36 -2.73 -7.89 2.14
N ARG A 37 -3.73 -8.71 1.89
CA ARG A 37 -3.78 -10.04 2.50
C ARG A 37 -2.81 -11.00 1.87
N ALA A 38 -2.34 -10.69 0.67
CA ALA A 38 -1.43 -11.56 -0.06
C ALA A 38 0.04 -11.26 0.23
N ILE A 39 0.32 -10.14 0.89
CA ILE A 39 1.70 -9.79 1.22
C ILE A 39 1.97 -10.13 2.69
N ALA A 40 3.25 -10.22 3.03
CA ALA A 40 3.63 -10.58 4.39
C ALA A 40 3.50 -9.40 5.33
N VAL A 41 3.30 -9.69 6.61
CA VAL A 41 3.31 -8.65 7.63
C VAL A 41 4.68 -8.00 7.64
N GLY A 42 4.70 -6.67 7.59
CA GLY A 42 5.94 -5.91 7.48
C GLY A 42 6.24 -5.45 6.06
N ASP A 43 5.58 -6.06 5.07
CA ASP A 43 5.74 -5.60 3.70
C ASP A 43 4.86 -4.39 3.44
N THR A 44 5.16 -3.66 2.38
CA THR A 44 4.39 -2.48 2.00
C THR A 44 3.64 -2.71 0.71
N LEU A 45 2.52 -2.02 0.59
CA LEU A 45 1.70 -1.99 -0.61
C LEU A 45 1.65 -0.55 -1.10
N THR A 46 2.14 -0.30 -2.31
CA THR A 46 2.08 1.04 -2.90
C THR A 46 0.93 1.06 -3.90
N VAL A 47 -0.11 1.82 -3.57
CA VAL A 47 -1.33 1.89 -4.38
C VAL A 47 -1.35 3.18 -5.14
N GLU A 48 -1.63 3.10 -6.44
CA GLU A 48 -1.87 4.27 -7.26
C GLU A 48 -3.33 4.34 -7.64
N ALA A 49 -3.93 5.52 -7.48
CA ALA A 49 -5.35 5.72 -7.76
C ALA A 49 -5.55 7.09 -8.37
N THR A 50 -6.61 7.22 -9.16
CA THR A 50 -6.95 8.51 -9.76
C THR A 50 -8.27 9.06 -9.26
N ASP A 51 -9.03 8.27 -8.51
CA ASP A 51 -10.30 8.73 -7.99
C ASP A 51 -10.09 9.58 -6.73
N PRO A 52 -10.64 10.81 -6.67
CA PRO A 52 -10.44 11.67 -5.51
C PRO A 52 -10.95 11.08 -4.21
N GLY A 53 -11.94 10.20 -4.26
CA GLY A 53 -12.47 9.55 -3.06
C GLY A 53 -11.45 8.71 -2.34
N ALA A 54 -10.39 8.30 -3.04
CA ALA A 54 -9.35 7.50 -2.41
C ALA A 54 -8.64 8.24 -1.28
N ARG A 55 -8.58 9.57 -1.33
CA ARG A 55 -7.96 10.35 -0.27
C ARG A 55 -8.59 10.11 1.08
N LYS A 56 -9.90 9.86 1.09
CA LYS A 56 -10.63 9.59 2.30
C LYS A 56 -10.67 8.12 2.59
N ASP A 57 -10.82 7.31 1.56
CA ASP A 57 -11.07 5.89 1.71
C ASP A 57 -9.84 5.13 2.23
N PHE A 58 -8.65 5.50 1.80
CA PHE A 58 -7.45 4.77 2.21
C PHE A 58 -7.07 4.99 3.67
N PRO A 59 -7.11 6.23 4.18
CA PRO A 59 -6.89 6.40 5.62
C PRO A 59 -7.90 5.65 6.45
N ALA A 60 -9.18 5.68 6.06
CA ALA A 60 -10.22 4.95 6.77
C ALA A 60 -10.01 3.44 6.73
N PHE A 61 -9.58 2.94 5.56
CA PHE A 61 -9.29 1.53 5.40
C PHE A 61 -8.13 1.09 6.32
N CYS A 62 -7.07 1.89 6.38
CA CYS A 62 -5.93 1.56 7.22
C CYS A 62 -6.32 1.58 8.69
N GLU A 63 -7.12 2.55 9.10
CA GLU A 63 -7.58 2.62 10.47
C GLU A 63 -8.46 1.44 10.83
N ALA A 64 -9.36 1.08 9.94
CA ALA A 64 -10.30 -0.02 10.20
C ALA A 64 -9.61 -1.37 10.26
N THR A 65 -8.53 -1.55 9.51
CA THR A 65 -7.86 -2.84 9.42
C THR A 65 -6.63 -2.94 10.33
N GLY A 66 -6.19 -1.83 10.91
CA GLY A 66 -5.00 -1.83 11.76
C GLY A 66 -3.70 -1.76 11.00
N ASN A 67 -3.75 -1.56 9.69
CA ASN A 67 -2.53 -1.39 8.90
C ASN A 67 -2.08 0.06 8.97
N ARG A 68 -0.81 0.30 8.65
CA ARG A 68 -0.22 1.63 8.80
C ARG A 68 -0.11 2.33 7.47
N LEU A 69 -0.67 3.53 7.39
CA LEU A 69 -0.50 4.37 6.20
C LEU A 69 0.78 5.17 6.37
N LEU A 70 1.80 4.83 5.59
CA LEU A 70 3.11 5.44 5.73
C LEU A 70 3.21 6.78 5.02
N SER A 71 2.59 6.89 3.85
CA SER A 71 2.64 8.14 3.12
C SER A 71 1.49 8.27 2.15
N VAL A 72 1.16 9.51 1.82
CA VAL A 72 0.17 9.85 0.81
C VAL A 72 0.78 10.94 -0.04
N GLY A 73 0.77 10.74 -1.35
CA GLY A 73 1.29 11.74 -2.27
C GLY A 73 0.39 11.89 -3.47
N GLU A 74 0.60 12.96 -4.20
CA GLU A 74 -0.14 13.19 -5.44
C GLU A 74 0.79 13.81 -6.46
N GLU A 75 0.74 13.29 -7.69
CA GLU A 75 1.53 13.83 -8.79
C GLU A 75 0.76 13.62 -10.07
N ASP A 76 0.53 14.71 -10.81
CA ASP A 76 -0.17 14.66 -12.09
C ASP A 76 -1.53 13.96 -12.00
N GLY A 77 -2.27 14.23 -10.92
CA GLY A 77 -3.58 13.63 -10.73
C GLY A 77 -3.57 12.20 -10.23
N ILE A 78 -2.39 11.63 -10.01
CA ILE A 78 -2.26 10.27 -9.51
C ILE A 78 -1.99 10.33 -8.01
N LEU A 79 -2.86 9.70 -7.24
CA LEU A 79 -2.68 9.58 -5.80
C LEU A 79 -1.88 8.33 -5.51
N ARG A 80 -0.90 8.42 -4.62
CA ARG A 80 -0.08 7.28 -4.25
C ARG A 80 -0.13 7.09 -2.74
N PHE A 81 -0.51 5.90 -2.32
CA PHE A 81 -0.61 5.55 -0.91
C PHE A 81 0.36 4.42 -0.63
N VAL A 82 1.21 4.60 0.38
CA VAL A 82 2.11 3.53 0.81
C VAL A 82 1.60 3.01 2.14
N ILE A 83 1.24 1.74 2.16
CA ILE A 83 0.61 1.09 3.31
C ILE A 83 1.47 -0.06 3.76
N GLU A 84 1.78 -0.09 5.05
CA GLU A 84 2.51 -1.21 5.63
C GLU A 84 1.51 -2.19 6.24
N ARG A 85 1.66 -3.46 5.92
CA ARG A 85 0.82 -4.47 6.54
C ARG A 85 1.31 -4.75 7.95
N THR A 86 0.53 -4.38 8.94
CA THR A 86 0.86 -4.60 10.34
C THR A 86 -0.11 -5.56 11.03
N ALA A 87 -1.14 -5.96 10.33
CA ALA A 87 -2.17 -6.80 10.95
C ALA A 87 -2.45 -8.06 10.13
#